data_9ba7b208e9e21c668b62496d5744f555
#
_entry.id   9ba7b208e9e21c668b62496d5744f555
#
_cell.length_a   1.000
_cell.length_b   1.000
_cell.length_c   1.000
_cell.angle_alpha   90.00
_cell.angle_beta   90.00
_cell.angle_gamma   90.00
#
_symmetry.space_group_name_H-M   'P 1'
#
loop_
_entity.id
_entity.type
_entity.pdbx_description
1 polymer ?
#
loop_
_entity_poly.entity_id
_entity_poly.type
_entity_poly.pdbx_seq_one_letter_code
_entity_poly.pdbx_strand_id
1 'polypeptide(L)'
;MPALPTRTPHATRKGEEPIIRILGISGSGRRRSYNTALLEAAKGLLPEGAALDVHNVSAFPLFNQDLEVEIPAPIRRFKEKVRRADAILFATPEHNYSISAVLKNAIEGGNRPEEDNSWDGKPAAIMSASTSPRGGARAQLHLRQIMVDLNMYPINSPQLLLARAQQHFDANMKLTNLEFRGILRELLTSLVEWTRRLRSSA
;
A
#
# COMPACT_ATOMS: atom_id res chain seq x y z
N MET A 1 -21.36 7.63 19.77
CA MET A 1 -20.52 7.56 18.57
C MET A 1 -19.85 8.90 18.39
N PRO A 2 -18.51 9.04 18.47
CA PRO A 2 -17.84 10.29 18.15
C PRO A 2 -17.89 10.51 16.63
N ALA A 3 -18.21 11.74 16.22
CA ALA A 3 -18.27 12.13 14.82
C ALA A 3 -16.89 12.01 14.17
N LEU A 4 -16.86 11.43 12.96
CA LEU A 4 -15.66 11.37 12.13
C LEU A 4 -15.10 12.79 11.89
N PRO A 5 -13.78 13.00 11.94
CA PRO A 5 -13.19 14.29 11.64
C PRO A 5 -13.50 14.66 10.18
N THR A 6 -14.23 15.78 10.00
CA THR A 6 -14.54 16.35 8.70
C THR A 6 -13.26 16.70 7.94
N ARG A 7 -13.05 16.05 6.80
CA ARG A 7 -11.98 16.38 5.85
C ARG A 7 -12.21 17.79 5.28
N THR A 8 -11.27 18.70 5.46
CA THR A 8 -11.28 20.00 4.77
C THR A 8 -11.01 19.76 3.27
N PRO A 9 -11.95 20.07 2.36
CA PRO A 9 -11.69 19.92 0.93
C PRO A 9 -10.67 20.96 0.47
N HIS A 10 -9.59 20.52 -0.18
CA HIS A 10 -8.73 21.43 -0.93
C HIS A 10 -9.54 22.00 -2.11
N ALA A 11 -9.54 23.32 -2.23
CA ALA A 11 -10.22 24.02 -3.32
C ALA A 11 -9.63 23.59 -4.68
N THR A 12 -10.42 22.83 -5.45
CA THR A 12 -10.16 22.50 -6.85
C THR A 12 -10.75 23.57 -7.75
N ARG A 13 -10.10 23.90 -8.86
CA ARG A 13 -10.69 24.70 -9.94
C ARG A 13 -11.97 23.99 -10.42
N LYS A 14 -13.03 24.74 -10.70
CA LYS A 14 -14.30 24.19 -11.22
C LYS A 14 -14.02 23.38 -12.49
N GLY A 15 -14.19 22.03 -12.43
CA GLY A 15 -14.09 21.13 -13.57
C GLY A 15 -12.96 20.09 -13.51
N GLU A 16 -12.00 20.18 -12.58
CA GLU A 16 -10.95 19.16 -12.43
C GLU A 16 -11.32 18.17 -11.31
N GLU A 17 -11.39 16.88 -11.65
CA GLU A 17 -11.53 15.84 -10.62
C GLU A 17 -10.31 15.88 -9.68
N PRO A 18 -10.51 15.76 -8.36
CA PRO A 18 -9.42 15.78 -7.41
C PRO A 18 -8.46 14.60 -7.64
N ILE A 19 -7.16 14.89 -7.63
CA ILE A 19 -6.11 13.87 -7.78
C ILE A 19 -6.24 12.80 -6.69
N ILE A 20 -6.28 11.54 -7.08
CA ILE A 20 -6.22 10.39 -6.17
C ILE A 20 -4.79 10.20 -5.68
N ARG A 21 -4.56 10.42 -4.40
CA ARG A 21 -3.26 10.26 -3.74
C ARG A 21 -3.11 8.85 -3.22
N ILE A 22 -2.22 8.07 -3.82
CA ILE A 22 -1.93 6.69 -3.41
C ILE A 22 -0.67 6.70 -2.54
N LEU A 23 -0.72 6.03 -1.40
CA LEU A 23 0.48 5.73 -0.62
C LEU A 23 0.93 4.30 -0.94
N GLY A 24 2.08 4.17 -1.59
CA GLY A 24 2.75 2.90 -1.84
C GLY A 24 3.60 2.49 -0.66
N ILE A 25 3.33 1.33 -0.07
CA ILE A 25 4.06 0.84 1.10
C ILE A 25 4.93 -0.35 0.69
N SER A 26 6.26 -0.19 0.79
CA SER A 26 7.20 -1.27 0.59
C SER A 26 7.39 -2.07 1.88
N GLY A 27 6.93 -3.32 1.87
CA GLY A 27 7.14 -4.27 2.97
C GLY A 27 8.51 -4.93 2.97
N SER A 28 9.52 -4.37 2.28
CA SER A 28 10.85 -4.98 2.18
C SER A 28 11.94 -4.02 2.64
N GLY A 29 12.78 -4.45 3.59
CA GLY A 29 13.97 -3.71 4.03
C GLY A 29 15.22 -3.88 3.14
N ARG A 30 15.17 -4.68 2.07
CA ARG A 30 16.31 -4.88 1.18
C ARG A 30 16.58 -3.66 0.31
N ARG A 31 17.84 -3.22 0.18
CA ARG A 31 18.23 -2.11 -0.72
C ARG A 31 17.85 -2.39 -2.19
N ARG A 32 18.03 -3.62 -2.66
CA ARG A 32 17.63 -4.07 -4.01
C ARG A 32 16.39 -4.96 -3.91
N SER A 33 15.28 -4.37 -3.50
CA SER A 33 14.01 -5.06 -3.32
C SER A 33 13.18 -5.03 -4.59
N TYR A 34 12.77 -6.19 -5.09
CA TYR A 34 11.82 -6.30 -6.20
C TYR A 34 10.45 -5.68 -5.85
N ASN A 35 10.03 -5.73 -4.59
CA ASN A 35 8.78 -5.11 -4.16
C ASN A 35 8.86 -3.58 -4.17
N THR A 36 9.99 -3.00 -3.73
CA THR A 36 10.22 -1.56 -3.90
C THR A 36 10.32 -1.19 -5.37
N ALA A 37 10.99 -2.00 -6.19
CA ALA A 37 11.10 -1.77 -7.63
C ALA A 37 9.75 -1.84 -8.36
N LEU A 38 8.80 -2.68 -7.91
CA LEU A 38 7.42 -2.67 -8.40
C LEU A 38 6.72 -1.34 -8.11
N LEU A 39 6.89 -0.78 -6.91
CA LEU A 39 6.32 0.53 -6.56
C LEU A 39 6.94 1.66 -7.40
N GLU A 40 8.24 1.59 -7.67
CA GLU A 40 8.88 2.58 -8.56
C GLU A 40 8.38 2.44 -10.01
N ALA A 41 8.19 1.20 -10.50
CA ALA A 41 7.59 0.97 -11.81
C ALA A 41 6.13 1.48 -11.88
N ALA A 42 5.39 1.39 -10.80
CA ALA A 42 4.01 1.88 -10.70
C ALA A 42 3.90 3.39 -10.94
N LYS A 43 4.88 4.20 -10.51
CA LYS A 43 4.89 5.66 -10.75
C LYS A 43 4.75 6.03 -12.22
N GLY A 44 5.38 5.25 -13.12
CA GLY A 44 5.33 5.47 -14.58
C GLY A 44 4.14 4.81 -15.28
N LEU A 45 3.21 4.19 -14.54
CA LEU A 45 2.07 3.44 -15.07
C LEU A 45 0.73 3.90 -14.48
N LEU A 46 0.74 4.96 -13.67
CA LEU A 46 -0.46 5.54 -13.07
C LEU A 46 -1.42 6.03 -14.16
N PRO A 47 -2.74 5.85 -13.98
CA PRO A 47 -3.72 6.54 -14.79
C PRO A 47 -3.70 8.05 -14.51
N GLU A 48 -4.26 8.82 -15.44
CA GLU A 48 -4.44 10.26 -15.28
C GLU A 48 -5.27 10.58 -14.02
N GLY A 49 -4.94 11.67 -13.35
CA GLY A 49 -5.60 12.08 -12.10
C GLY A 49 -5.19 11.26 -10.87
N ALA A 50 -4.08 10.52 -10.92
CA ALA A 50 -3.52 9.80 -9.77
C ALA A 50 -2.05 10.18 -9.50
N ALA A 51 -1.65 10.14 -8.24
CA ALA A 51 -0.27 10.35 -7.79
C ALA A 51 0.13 9.27 -6.77
N LEU A 52 1.39 8.82 -6.80
CA LEU A 52 1.92 7.78 -5.91
C LEU A 52 3.13 8.32 -5.13
N ASP A 53 3.02 8.36 -3.81
CA ASP A 53 4.14 8.51 -2.87
C ASP A 53 4.57 7.13 -2.37
N VAL A 54 5.87 6.82 -2.42
CA VAL A 54 6.40 5.52 -1.98
C VAL A 54 7.07 5.66 -0.62
N HIS A 55 6.68 4.82 0.33
CA HIS A 55 7.20 4.80 1.68
C HIS A 55 7.79 3.44 2.04
N ASN A 56 9.03 3.44 2.56
CA ASN A 56 9.69 2.26 3.09
C ASN A 56 9.54 2.25 4.61
N VAL A 57 9.06 1.12 5.14
CA VAL A 57 8.74 0.98 6.57
C VAL A 57 9.80 0.23 7.39
N SER A 58 10.97 -0.05 6.81
CA SER A 58 12.01 -0.89 7.43
C SER A 58 12.72 -0.25 8.63
N ALA A 59 12.61 1.06 8.81
CA ALA A 59 13.29 1.80 9.87
C ALA A 59 12.41 2.14 11.07
N PHE A 60 11.23 1.53 11.18
CA PHE A 60 10.33 1.78 12.31
C PHE A 60 10.79 1.02 13.56
N PRO A 61 10.67 1.64 14.76
CA PRO A 61 10.86 0.90 16.00
C PRO A 61 9.88 -0.28 16.05
N LEU A 62 10.28 -1.38 16.69
CA LEU A 62 9.37 -2.51 16.90
C LEU A 62 8.18 -2.05 17.74
N PHE A 63 7.00 -2.42 17.30
CA PHE A 63 5.77 -2.13 18.02
C PHE A 63 5.81 -2.82 19.40
N ASN A 64 5.47 -2.03 20.40
CA ASN A 64 5.22 -2.43 21.77
C ASN A 64 4.07 -1.54 22.30
N GLN A 65 3.13 -2.10 23.01
CA GLN A 65 1.98 -1.38 23.58
C GLN A 65 2.39 -0.20 24.47
N ASP A 66 3.52 -0.31 25.18
CA ASP A 66 4.03 0.78 26.01
C ASP A 66 4.33 2.06 25.21
N LEU A 67 4.57 1.94 23.88
CA LEU A 67 4.78 3.08 22.98
C LEU A 67 3.50 3.86 22.66
N GLU A 68 2.33 3.37 23.06
CA GLU A 68 1.06 4.07 22.85
C GLU A 68 0.91 5.30 23.76
N VAL A 69 1.62 5.33 24.88
CA VAL A 69 1.67 6.51 25.78
C VAL A 69 2.36 7.69 25.09
N GLU A 70 3.44 7.41 24.34
CA GLU A 70 4.13 8.41 23.53
C GLU A 70 4.53 7.79 22.19
N ILE A 71 3.68 7.99 21.17
CA ILE A 71 3.89 7.41 19.85
C ILE A 71 5.18 7.95 19.23
N PRO A 72 6.15 7.10 18.84
CA PRO A 72 7.40 7.52 18.23
C PRO A 72 7.19 8.39 16.98
N ALA A 73 7.98 9.45 16.84
CA ALA A 73 7.83 10.41 15.75
C ALA A 73 7.81 9.79 14.34
N PRO A 74 8.58 8.72 14.00
CA PRO A 74 8.46 8.05 12.72
C PRO A 74 7.08 7.43 12.47
N ILE A 75 6.50 6.81 13.50
CA ILE A 75 5.16 6.19 13.43
C ILE A 75 4.09 7.28 13.30
N ARG A 76 4.17 8.35 14.09
CA ARG A 76 3.23 9.48 14.01
C ARG A 76 3.21 10.09 12.61
N ARG A 77 4.37 10.37 12.01
CA ARG A 77 4.47 10.87 10.62
C ARG A 77 3.92 9.87 9.59
N PHE A 78 4.12 8.58 9.82
CA PHE A 78 3.57 7.55 8.95
C PHE A 78 2.04 7.49 9.02
N LYS A 79 1.46 7.51 10.23
CA LYS A 79 0.00 7.60 10.42
C LYS A 79 -0.60 8.79 9.68
N GLU A 80 0.04 9.95 9.74
CA GLU A 80 -0.39 11.14 8.98
C GLU A 80 -0.36 10.90 7.47
N LYS A 81 0.68 10.22 6.94
CA LYS A 81 0.75 9.87 5.51
C LYS A 81 -0.40 8.92 5.13
N VAL A 82 -0.66 7.88 5.94
CA VAL A 82 -1.77 6.96 5.72
C VAL A 82 -3.11 7.71 5.71
N ARG A 83 -3.36 8.60 6.67
CA ARG A 83 -4.60 9.38 6.74
C ARG A 83 -4.79 10.30 5.53
N ARG A 84 -3.72 10.94 5.06
CA ARG A 84 -3.77 11.85 3.89
C ARG A 84 -3.93 11.12 2.57
N ALA A 85 -3.55 9.85 2.51
CA ALA A 85 -3.72 9.03 1.33
C ALA A 85 -5.20 8.71 1.08
N ASP A 86 -5.56 8.66 -0.18
CA ASP A 86 -6.90 8.30 -0.63
C ASP A 86 -7.03 6.80 -0.83
N ALA A 87 -5.91 6.15 -1.14
CA ALA A 87 -5.80 4.70 -1.31
C ALA A 87 -4.39 4.22 -0.90
N ILE A 88 -4.28 2.91 -0.61
CA ILE A 88 -3.03 2.27 -0.22
C ILE A 88 -2.66 1.20 -1.25
N LEU A 89 -1.39 1.23 -1.71
CA LEU A 89 -0.82 0.19 -2.56
C LEU A 89 0.27 -0.56 -1.79
N PHE A 90 0.00 -1.77 -1.37
CA PHE A 90 0.99 -2.60 -0.69
C PHE A 90 1.83 -3.40 -1.68
N ALA A 91 3.15 -3.38 -1.49
CA ALA A 91 4.09 -4.29 -2.17
C ALA A 91 4.80 -5.14 -1.12
N THR A 92 4.45 -6.43 -1.03
CA THR A 92 4.94 -7.32 0.02
C THR A 92 5.75 -8.50 -0.50
N PRO A 93 6.93 -8.81 0.08
CA PRO A 93 7.55 -10.11 -0.09
C PRO A 93 6.77 -11.17 0.70
N GLU A 94 7.04 -12.44 0.41
CA GLU A 94 6.59 -13.56 1.24
C GLU A 94 7.75 -14.07 2.11
N HIS A 95 7.59 -14.01 3.42
CA HIS A 95 8.52 -14.55 4.40
C HIS A 95 7.81 -15.62 5.24
N ASN A 96 8.32 -16.84 5.23
CA ASN A 96 7.76 -17.94 6.02
C ASN A 96 6.23 -18.06 5.90
N TYR A 97 5.72 -18.05 4.64
CA TYR A 97 4.30 -18.14 4.30
C TYR A 97 3.44 -16.91 4.65
N SER A 98 4.02 -15.83 5.15
CA SER A 98 3.31 -14.64 5.58
C SER A 98 3.90 -13.35 4.98
N ILE A 99 3.36 -12.22 5.37
CA ILE A 99 3.96 -10.91 5.13
C ILE A 99 5.28 -10.77 5.91
N SER A 100 6.11 -9.83 5.53
CA SER A 100 7.35 -9.56 6.26
C SER A 100 7.09 -8.98 7.65
N ALA A 101 8.02 -9.21 8.57
CA ALA A 101 7.96 -8.65 9.93
C ALA A 101 7.91 -7.11 9.91
N VAL A 102 8.67 -6.47 9.01
CA VAL A 102 8.68 -5.00 8.91
C VAL A 102 7.34 -4.43 8.43
N LEU A 103 6.64 -5.14 7.54
CA LEU A 103 5.31 -4.73 7.11
C LEU A 103 4.28 -4.91 8.22
N LYS A 104 4.32 -6.06 8.92
CA LYS A 104 3.41 -6.31 10.05
C LYS A 104 3.62 -5.26 11.14
N ASN A 105 4.87 -4.93 11.46
CA ASN A 105 5.22 -3.88 12.42
C ASN A 105 4.66 -2.50 12.03
N ALA A 106 4.75 -2.14 10.76
CA ALA A 106 4.19 -0.88 10.26
C ALA A 106 2.66 -0.86 10.33
N ILE A 107 2.01 -1.99 10.08
CA ILE A 107 0.56 -2.14 10.20
C ILE A 107 0.12 -1.91 11.65
N GLU A 108 0.79 -2.55 12.62
CA GLU A 108 0.51 -2.33 14.04
C GLU A 108 0.68 -0.85 14.42
N GLY A 109 1.81 -0.25 14.06
CA GLY A 109 2.05 1.17 14.34
C GLY A 109 1.00 2.10 13.71
N GLY A 110 0.43 1.73 12.57
CA GLY A 110 -0.64 2.49 11.90
C GLY A 110 -2.02 2.30 12.52
N ASN A 111 -2.26 1.15 13.18
CA ASN A 111 -3.54 0.79 13.80
C ASN A 111 -3.65 1.23 15.27
N ARG A 112 -2.56 1.53 15.94
CA ARG A 112 -2.52 1.76 17.38
C ARG A 112 -2.29 3.24 17.75
N PRO A 113 -2.80 3.73 18.91
CA PRO A 113 -3.69 3.03 19.84
C PRO A 113 -5.03 2.62 19.21
N GLU A 114 -5.82 1.80 19.91
CA GLU A 114 -6.99 1.12 19.35
C GLU A 114 -8.05 2.07 18.76
N GLU A 115 -8.27 3.22 19.37
CA GLU A 115 -9.24 4.23 18.88
C GLU A 115 -8.67 5.09 17.74
N ASP A 116 -7.43 4.84 17.29
CA ASP A 116 -6.72 5.66 16.32
C ASP A 116 -6.25 4.86 15.10
N ASN A 117 -7.14 4.04 14.54
CA ASN A 117 -6.88 3.26 13.32
C ASN A 117 -6.74 4.16 12.09
N SER A 118 -5.51 4.34 11.59
CA SER A 118 -5.25 5.15 10.39
C SER A 118 -5.65 4.47 9.08
N TRP A 119 -5.92 3.15 9.12
CA TRP A 119 -6.28 2.33 7.96
C TRP A 119 -7.77 2.32 7.67
N ASP A 120 -8.59 2.74 8.63
CA ASP A 120 -10.04 2.64 8.56
C ASP A 120 -10.62 3.23 7.26
N GLY A 121 -11.48 2.46 6.60
CA GLY A 121 -12.15 2.87 5.37
C GLY A 121 -11.24 3.04 4.15
N LYS A 122 -9.94 2.66 4.19
CA LYS A 122 -9.03 2.88 3.06
C LYS A 122 -9.23 1.85 1.94
N PRO A 123 -9.47 2.30 0.70
CA PRO A 123 -9.30 1.46 -0.48
C PRO A 123 -7.88 0.95 -0.58
N ALA A 124 -7.69 -0.31 -0.97
CA ALA A 124 -6.35 -0.89 -1.05
C ALA A 124 -6.17 -1.81 -2.27
N ALA A 125 -4.91 -1.92 -2.71
CA ALA A 125 -4.47 -2.97 -3.62
C ALA A 125 -3.19 -3.62 -3.08
N ILE A 126 -2.99 -4.88 -3.44
CA ILE A 126 -1.82 -5.66 -3.03
C ILE A 126 -1.11 -6.17 -4.27
N MET A 127 0.20 -6.03 -4.28
CA MET A 127 1.08 -6.68 -5.24
C MET A 127 2.25 -7.35 -4.52
N SER A 128 2.83 -8.36 -5.12
CA SER A 128 3.98 -9.06 -4.55
C SER A 128 4.97 -9.50 -5.62
N ALA A 129 6.25 -9.47 -5.26
CA ALA A 129 7.33 -10.03 -6.05
C ALA A 129 8.17 -10.97 -5.21
N SER A 130 8.44 -12.16 -5.73
CA SER A 130 9.25 -13.18 -5.07
C SER A 130 10.13 -13.90 -6.08
N THR A 131 11.32 -14.30 -5.65
CA THR A 131 12.19 -15.19 -6.44
C THR A 131 11.64 -16.62 -6.53
N SER A 132 10.70 -16.99 -5.66
CA SER A 132 10.01 -18.28 -5.67
C SER A 132 8.99 -18.37 -6.81
N PRO A 133 8.56 -19.59 -7.19
CA PRO A 133 7.55 -19.78 -8.23
C PRO A 133 6.13 -19.40 -7.80
N ARG A 134 5.91 -19.03 -6.53
CA ARG A 134 4.57 -18.71 -6.00
C ARG A 134 4.25 -17.21 -5.98
N GLY A 135 5.20 -16.34 -6.34
CA GLY A 135 4.97 -14.91 -6.49
C GLY A 135 4.50 -14.15 -5.23
N GLY A 136 4.52 -14.78 -4.05
CA GLY A 136 4.03 -14.16 -2.80
C GLY A 136 2.55 -14.33 -2.51
N ALA A 137 1.90 -15.33 -3.12
CA ALA A 137 0.45 -15.53 -3.03
C ALA A 137 -0.05 -15.67 -1.59
N ARG A 138 0.67 -16.41 -0.72
CA ARG A 138 0.26 -16.61 0.67
C ARG A 138 0.39 -15.35 1.51
N ALA A 139 1.43 -14.55 1.26
CA ALA A 139 1.57 -13.25 1.91
C ALA A 139 0.41 -12.31 1.55
N GLN A 140 -0.05 -12.32 0.29
CA GLN A 140 -1.23 -11.53 -0.11
C GLN A 140 -2.50 -11.99 0.60
N LEU A 141 -2.72 -13.32 0.75
CA LEU A 141 -3.87 -13.84 1.48
C LEU A 141 -3.85 -13.45 2.96
N HIS A 142 -2.68 -13.56 3.62
CA HIS A 142 -2.53 -13.11 5.01
C HIS A 142 -2.76 -11.60 5.16
N LEU A 143 -2.27 -10.79 4.21
CA LEU A 143 -2.51 -9.35 4.26
C LEU A 143 -4.00 -9.02 4.10
N ARG A 144 -4.72 -9.74 3.23
CA ARG A 144 -6.18 -9.58 3.09
C ARG A 144 -6.93 -9.92 4.38
N GLN A 145 -6.51 -10.96 5.10
CA GLN A 145 -7.08 -11.30 6.40
C GLN A 145 -6.87 -10.17 7.43
N ILE A 146 -5.67 -9.59 7.47
CA ILE A 146 -5.37 -8.44 8.32
C ILE A 146 -6.23 -7.23 7.94
N MET A 147 -6.45 -6.98 6.64
CA MET A 147 -7.26 -5.87 6.16
C MET A 147 -8.72 -5.93 6.62
N VAL A 148 -9.25 -7.12 6.91
CA VAL A 148 -10.61 -7.27 7.47
C VAL A 148 -10.68 -6.63 8.85
N ASP A 149 -9.71 -6.91 9.71
CA ASP A 149 -9.62 -6.33 11.06
C ASP A 149 -9.40 -4.81 11.04
N LEU A 150 -8.62 -4.34 10.07
CA LEU A 150 -8.34 -2.91 9.87
C LEU A 150 -9.50 -2.11 9.23
N ASN A 151 -10.60 -2.77 8.86
CA ASN A 151 -11.72 -2.19 8.10
C ASN A 151 -11.27 -1.52 6.78
N MET A 152 -10.33 -2.15 6.06
CA MET A 152 -9.89 -1.70 4.73
C MET A 152 -10.72 -2.33 3.61
N TYR A 153 -10.75 -1.70 2.45
CA TYR A 153 -11.52 -2.15 1.27
C TYR A 153 -10.60 -2.55 0.10
N PRO A 154 -9.96 -3.76 0.14
CA PRO A 154 -9.08 -4.19 -0.93
C PRO A 154 -9.83 -4.57 -2.20
N ILE A 155 -9.27 -4.20 -3.36
CA ILE A 155 -9.74 -4.76 -4.64
C ILE A 155 -9.36 -6.24 -4.74
N ASN A 156 -10.20 -7.04 -5.40
CA ASN A 156 -9.97 -8.46 -5.58
C ASN A 156 -9.28 -8.81 -6.89
N SER A 157 -9.43 -7.99 -7.91
CA SER A 157 -8.88 -8.19 -9.26
C SER A 157 -8.44 -6.85 -9.86
N PRO A 158 -7.37 -6.87 -10.69
CA PRO A 158 -6.49 -8.00 -10.96
C PRO A 158 -5.58 -8.32 -9.76
N GLN A 159 -4.96 -9.51 -9.75
CA GLN A 159 -3.92 -9.88 -8.80
C GLN A 159 -2.56 -9.79 -9.48
N LEU A 160 -1.58 -9.12 -8.86
CA LEU A 160 -0.20 -9.11 -9.33
C LEU A 160 0.68 -9.97 -8.41
N LEU A 161 0.98 -11.17 -8.87
CA LEU A 161 1.81 -12.18 -8.19
C LEU A 161 3.06 -12.42 -9.04
N LEU A 162 4.09 -11.58 -8.90
CA LEU A 162 5.29 -11.66 -9.72
C LEU A 162 6.23 -12.75 -9.21
N ALA A 163 6.07 -13.96 -9.76
CA ALA A 163 6.95 -15.10 -9.50
C ALA A 163 8.29 -14.92 -10.21
N ARG A 164 9.34 -15.61 -9.74
CA ARG A 164 10.67 -15.61 -10.34
C ARG A 164 11.15 -14.21 -10.68
N ALA A 165 11.01 -13.28 -9.75
CA ALA A 165 11.21 -11.84 -9.94
C ALA A 165 12.53 -11.49 -10.62
N GLN A 166 13.62 -12.25 -10.37
CA GLN A 166 14.93 -12.04 -10.97
C GLN A 166 14.92 -12.11 -12.51
N GLN A 167 13.90 -12.71 -13.14
CA GLN A 167 13.78 -12.85 -14.60
C GLN A 167 13.06 -11.66 -15.24
N HIS A 168 12.47 -10.78 -14.45
CA HIS A 168 11.56 -9.72 -14.92
C HIS A 168 12.07 -8.31 -14.68
N PHE A 169 13.25 -8.18 -14.01
CA PHE A 169 13.92 -6.92 -13.77
C PHE A 169 15.31 -6.91 -14.38
N ASP A 170 15.74 -5.76 -14.89
CA ASP A 170 17.12 -5.57 -15.35
C ASP A 170 18.11 -5.32 -14.21
N ALA A 171 19.38 -5.11 -14.56
CA ALA A 171 20.45 -4.82 -13.60
C ALA A 171 20.21 -3.54 -12.78
N ASN A 172 19.40 -2.61 -13.28
CA ASN A 172 19.03 -1.36 -12.62
C ASN A 172 17.70 -1.47 -11.82
N MET A 173 17.19 -2.69 -11.65
CA MET A 173 15.92 -2.96 -10.97
C MET A 173 14.70 -2.36 -11.69
N LYS A 174 14.78 -2.12 -12.99
CA LYS A 174 13.64 -1.68 -13.81
C LYS A 174 12.83 -2.91 -14.26
N LEU A 175 11.52 -2.87 -14.06
CA LEU A 175 10.59 -3.91 -14.52
C LEU A 175 10.52 -3.88 -16.05
N THR A 176 11.07 -4.91 -16.71
CA THR A 176 11.19 -5.02 -18.18
C THR A 176 10.10 -5.86 -18.82
N ASN A 177 9.52 -6.81 -18.08
CA ASN A 177 8.49 -7.70 -18.60
C ASN A 177 7.18 -6.94 -18.91
N LEU A 178 6.75 -6.97 -20.17
CA LEU A 178 5.59 -6.21 -20.66
C LEU A 178 4.26 -6.71 -20.12
N GLU A 179 4.12 -8.04 -19.91
CA GLU A 179 2.92 -8.63 -19.35
C GLU A 179 2.69 -8.12 -17.91
N PHE A 180 3.70 -8.22 -17.06
CA PHE A 180 3.59 -7.72 -15.67
C PHE A 180 3.41 -6.20 -15.62
N ARG A 181 3.95 -5.45 -16.57
CA ARG A 181 3.67 -4.00 -16.70
C ARG A 181 2.21 -3.75 -17.07
N GLY A 182 1.62 -4.60 -17.92
CA GLY A 182 0.20 -4.57 -18.27
C GLY A 182 -0.68 -4.82 -17.03
N ILE A 183 -0.44 -5.92 -16.31
CA ILE A 183 -1.17 -6.26 -15.08
C ILE A 183 -1.04 -5.16 -14.02
N LEU A 184 0.16 -4.58 -13.86
CA LEU A 184 0.39 -3.47 -12.93
C LEU A 184 -0.44 -2.23 -13.29
N ARG A 185 -0.52 -1.87 -14.59
CA ARG A 185 -1.35 -0.76 -15.05
C ARG A 185 -2.83 -1.01 -14.75
N GLU A 186 -3.33 -2.20 -15.02
CA GLU A 186 -4.72 -2.60 -14.72
C GLU A 186 -5.01 -2.54 -13.21
N LEU A 187 -4.07 -3.02 -12.39
CA LEU A 187 -4.19 -2.96 -10.93
C LEU A 187 -4.32 -1.51 -10.43
N LEU A 188 -3.50 -0.60 -10.96
CA LEU A 188 -3.53 0.82 -10.61
C LEU A 188 -4.81 1.50 -11.07
N THR A 189 -5.28 1.21 -12.28
CA THR A 189 -6.55 1.70 -12.80
C THR A 189 -7.72 1.24 -11.93
N SER A 190 -7.78 -0.07 -11.63
CA SER A 190 -8.82 -0.64 -10.77
C SER A 190 -8.81 -0.03 -9.36
N LEU A 191 -7.63 0.24 -8.79
CA LEU A 191 -7.52 0.88 -7.47
C LEU A 191 -8.06 2.32 -7.51
N VAL A 192 -7.74 3.08 -8.55
CA VAL A 192 -8.21 4.47 -8.71
C VAL A 192 -9.72 4.51 -8.89
N GLU A 193 -10.29 3.66 -9.76
CA GLU A 193 -11.73 3.56 -9.98
C GLU A 193 -12.48 3.14 -8.71
N TRP A 194 -11.95 2.16 -7.98
CA TRP A 194 -12.51 1.73 -6.71
C TRP A 194 -12.51 2.85 -5.67
N THR A 195 -11.42 3.60 -5.59
CA THR A 195 -11.30 4.75 -4.70
C THR A 195 -12.33 5.83 -5.02
N ARG A 196 -12.53 6.14 -6.32
CA ARG A 196 -13.55 7.10 -6.77
C ARG A 196 -14.96 6.64 -6.39
N ARG A 197 -15.26 5.35 -6.63
CA ARG A 197 -16.57 4.76 -6.30
C ARG A 197 -16.89 4.86 -4.81
N LEU A 198 -15.95 4.50 -3.93
CA LEU A 198 -16.15 4.59 -2.49
C LEU A 198 -16.33 6.03 -2.01
N ARG A 199 -15.65 7.00 -2.64
CA ARG A 199 -15.83 8.42 -2.32
C ARG A 199 -17.19 8.98 -2.75
N SER A 200 -17.73 8.49 -3.85
CA SER A 200 -19.06 8.96 -4.33
C SER A 200 -20.21 8.37 -3.52
N SER A 201 -19.95 7.34 -2.70
CA SER A 201 -20.96 6.66 -1.88
C SER A 201 -20.91 7.08 -0.41
N ALA A 202 -19.96 7.93 -0.01
CA ALA A 202 -19.78 8.47 1.35
C ALA A 202 -20.29 9.92 1.43
#